data_0b9320a73f6c272a6c1165210da81df8
#
_entry.id   0b9320a73f6c272a6c1165210da81df8
#
_cell.length_a   1.000
_cell.length_b   1.000
_cell.length_c   1.000
_cell.angle_alpha   90.00
_cell.angle_beta   90.00
_cell.angle_gamma   90.00
#
_symmetry.space_group_name_H-M   'P 1'
#
loop_
_entity.id
_entity.type
_entity.pdbx_description
1 polymer ?
#
loop_
_entity_poly.entity_id
_entity_poly.type
_entity_poly.pdbx_seq_one_letter_code
_entity_poly.pdbx_strand_id
1 'polypeptide(L)'
;MRQYVVDAFTDSVFHGNQAAVCVLDQWPDDELMMNITRENNFSETAFTVREGDKWHLRWFTPGGEIDLCGHATLGTAYVLFRFYEKDADRLVFTALSGDLIVTKEGDLLEMEFPAYDLVPVKVTDEMEQVIGLSLI
;
A
#
# COMPACT_ATOMS: atom_id res chain seq x y z
N MET A 1 13.89 10.82 8.53
CA MET A 1 13.37 9.65 7.78
C MET A 1 13.70 8.37 8.51
N ARG A 2 12.73 7.47 8.67
CA ARG A 2 12.92 6.09 9.12
C ARG A 2 12.30 5.15 8.10
N GLN A 3 13.00 4.08 7.76
CA GLN A 3 12.54 3.04 6.84
C GLN A 3 12.30 1.73 7.59
N TYR A 4 11.22 1.07 7.23
CA TYR A 4 10.83 -0.24 7.71
C TYR A 4 10.65 -1.18 6.51
N VAL A 5 10.84 -2.47 6.73
CA VAL A 5 10.46 -3.51 5.75
C VAL A 5 9.34 -4.31 6.40
N VAL A 6 8.25 -4.48 5.68
CA VAL A 6 7.04 -5.16 6.17
C VAL A 6 6.63 -6.23 5.19
N ASP A 7 6.29 -7.40 5.71
CA ASP A 7 5.65 -8.48 4.96
C ASP A 7 4.12 -8.35 5.17
N ALA A 8 3.37 -7.94 4.15
CA ALA A 8 1.93 -7.82 4.22
C ALA A 8 1.21 -9.14 3.86
N PHE A 9 -0.03 -9.32 4.31
CA PHE A 9 -0.88 -10.51 4.11
C PHE A 9 -0.32 -11.79 4.70
N THR A 10 0.41 -11.67 5.82
CA THR A 10 0.97 -12.81 6.54
C THR A 10 1.11 -12.50 8.03
N ASP A 11 1.18 -13.53 8.86
CA ASP A 11 1.55 -13.49 10.27
C ASP A 11 3.00 -13.91 10.53
N SER A 12 3.73 -14.28 9.47
CA SER A 12 5.07 -14.87 9.56
C SER A 12 6.06 -14.10 8.68
N VAL A 13 7.21 -13.74 9.24
CA VAL A 13 8.31 -13.09 8.51
C VAL A 13 8.81 -13.95 7.35
N PHE A 14 9.29 -13.30 6.29
CA PHE A 14 9.75 -13.92 5.05
C PHE A 14 8.65 -14.60 4.20
N HIS A 15 7.41 -14.31 4.50
CA HIS A 15 6.24 -14.74 3.74
C HIS A 15 5.42 -13.51 3.31
N GLY A 16 4.36 -13.71 2.55
CA GLY A 16 3.48 -12.61 2.12
C GLY A 16 4.07 -11.74 1.02
N ASN A 17 3.69 -10.45 1.03
CA ASN A 17 4.11 -9.47 0.04
C ASN A 17 4.89 -8.33 0.72
N GLN A 18 6.16 -8.19 0.35
CA GLN A 18 7.06 -7.21 0.96
C GLN A 18 6.82 -5.80 0.44
N ALA A 19 6.94 -4.83 1.34
CA ALA A 19 7.02 -3.42 1.00
C ALA A 19 8.03 -2.71 1.91
N ALA A 20 8.74 -1.73 1.37
CA ALA A 20 9.43 -0.74 2.19
C ALA A 20 8.45 0.37 2.58
N VAL A 21 8.54 0.83 3.83
CA VAL A 21 7.74 1.94 4.36
C VAL A 21 8.67 3.00 4.91
N CYS A 22 8.66 4.17 4.31
CA CYS A 22 9.45 5.34 4.71
C CYS A 22 8.55 6.35 5.41
N VAL A 23 8.75 6.56 6.71
CA VAL A 23 8.06 7.58 7.48
C VAL A 23 8.92 8.84 7.53
N LEU A 24 8.36 9.95 7.07
CA LEU A 24 9.04 11.20 6.80
C LEU A 24 8.43 12.34 7.63
N ASP A 25 9.27 13.32 7.98
CA ASP A 25 8.83 14.57 8.62
C ASP A 25 8.37 15.61 7.59
N GLN A 26 8.90 15.53 6.37
CA GLN A 26 8.55 16.36 5.21
C GLN A 26 8.89 15.63 3.92
N TRP A 27 8.23 16.02 2.83
CA TRP A 27 8.48 15.44 1.50
C TRP A 27 9.90 15.81 1.00
N PRO A 28 10.71 14.83 0.61
CA PRO A 28 11.89 15.07 -0.20
C PRO A 28 11.50 15.31 -1.67
N ASP A 29 12.46 15.55 -2.53
CA ASP A 29 12.20 15.55 -3.97
C ASP A 29 11.87 14.14 -4.50
N ASP A 30 11.18 14.09 -5.62
CA ASP A 30 10.73 12.84 -6.23
C ASP A 30 11.93 11.99 -6.71
N GLU A 31 13.02 12.62 -7.09
CA GLU A 31 14.24 11.93 -7.52
C GLU A 31 14.85 11.11 -6.38
N LEU A 32 14.89 11.66 -5.17
CA LEU A 32 15.39 10.95 -3.99
C LEU A 32 14.47 9.77 -3.65
N MET A 33 13.14 9.94 -3.68
CA MET A 33 12.21 8.85 -3.44
C MET A 33 12.35 7.73 -4.48
N MET A 34 12.53 8.07 -5.76
CA MET A 34 12.79 7.10 -6.81
C MET A 34 14.12 6.36 -6.62
N ASN A 35 15.17 7.06 -6.20
CA ASN A 35 16.47 6.44 -5.96
C ASN A 35 16.42 5.47 -4.77
N ILE A 36 15.74 5.83 -3.68
CA ILE A 36 15.49 4.94 -2.54
C ILE A 36 14.70 3.70 -2.98
N THR A 37 13.68 3.89 -3.79
CA THR A 37 12.83 2.79 -4.30
C THR A 37 13.65 1.81 -5.15
N ARG A 38 14.49 2.31 -6.04
CA ARG A 38 15.37 1.49 -6.88
C ARG A 38 16.43 0.76 -6.05
N GLU A 39 16.98 1.41 -5.04
CA GLU A 39 17.97 0.81 -4.12
C GLU A 39 17.34 -0.32 -3.30
N ASN A 40 16.11 -0.11 -2.78
CA ASN A 40 15.35 -1.13 -2.05
C ASN A 40 15.04 -2.35 -2.93
N ASN A 41 14.76 -2.12 -4.21
CA ASN A 41 14.43 -3.15 -5.20
C ASN A 41 13.26 -4.09 -4.79
N PHE A 42 12.34 -3.58 -3.98
CA PHE A 42 11.03 -4.22 -3.73
C PHE A 42 10.04 -3.85 -4.82
N SER A 43 8.91 -4.56 -4.88
CA SER A 43 7.82 -4.21 -5.80
C SER A 43 7.38 -2.76 -5.59
N GLU A 44 7.21 -2.35 -4.32
CA GLU A 44 6.87 -0.97 -3.96
C GLU A 44 7.62 -0.49 -2.71
N THR A 45 7.87 0.82 -2.69
CA THR A 45 8.25 1.60 -1.51
C THR A 45 7.16 2.64 -1.25
N ALA A 46 6.58 2.60 -0.07
CA ALA A 46 5.63 3.58 0.42
C ALA A 46 6.36 4.72 1.15
N PHE A 47 6.00 5.96 0.84
CA PHE A 47 6.45 7.15 1.54
C PHE A 47 5.25 7.82 2.18
N THR A 48 5.35 8.19 3.44
CA THR A 48 4.26 8.84 4.15
C THR A 48 4.72 10.00 5.02
N VAL A 49 3.93 11.07 5.01
CA VAL A 49 4.10 12.29 5.81
C VAL A 49 2.81 12.58 6.55
N ARG A 50 2.89 13.00 7.81
CA ARG A 50 1.72 13.44 8.56
C ARG A 50 1.31 14.85 8.12
N GLU A 51 0.06 15.01 7.71
CA GLU A 51 -0.55 16.27 7.31
C GLU A 51 -1.83 16.52 8.13
N GLY A 52 -1.68 17.24 9.23
CA GLY A 52 -2.78 17.49 10.18
C GLY A 52 -3.20 16.22 10.92
N ASP A 53 -4.44 15.79 10.70
CA ASP A 53 -5.05 14.60 11.27
C ASP A 53 -4.97 13.36 10.35
N LYS A 54 -4.46 13.53 9.15
CA LYS A 54 -4.28 12.47 8.14
C LYS A 54 -2.81 12.20 7.87
N TRP A 55 -2.57 11.10 7.18
CA TRP A 55 -1.28 10.73 6.64
C TRP A 55 -1.33 10.78 5.12
N HIS A 56 -0.51 11.62 4.49
CA HIS A 56 -0.37 11.63 3.04
C HIS A 56 0.54 10.45 2.63
N LEU A 57 0.10 9.64 1.68
CA LEU A 57 0.72 8.38 1.28
C LEU A 57 0.96 8.35 -0.23
N ARG A 58 2.19 8.04 -0.61
CA ARG A 58 2.62 7.89 -2.00
C ARG A 58 3.37 6.58 -2.16
N TRP A 59 3.16 5.90 -3.28
CA TRP A 59 3.80 4.61 -3.58
C TRP A 59 4.64 4.71 -4.84
N PHE A 60 5.86 4.20 -4.75
CA PHE A 60 6.79 4.18 -5.86
C PHE A 60 7.20 2.74 -6.16
N THR A 61 7.14 2.37 -7.44
CA THR A 61 7.79 1.18 -8.01
C THR A 61 9.13 1.58 -8.62
N PRO A 62 10.03 0.65 -8.94
CA PRO A 62 11.25 0.98 -9.70
C PRO A 62 10.99 1.70 -11.02
N GLY A 63 9.77 1.60 -11.58
CA GLY A 63 9.34 2.25 -12.81
C GLY A 63 8.68 3.62 -12.65
N GLY A 64 8.29 4.01 -11.44
CA GLY A 64 7.63 5.30 -11.16
C GLY A 64 6.60 5.23 -10.05
N GLU A 65 5.99 6.38 -9.77
CA GLU A 65 4.87 6.51 -8.83
C GLU A 65 3.61 5.84 -9.38
N ILE A 66 2.80 5.27 -8.50
CA ILE A 66 1.53 4.62 -8.81
C ILE A 66 0.39 5.18 -7.95
N ASP A 67 -0.84 5.09 -8.45
CA ASP A 67 -2.00 5.74 -7.85
C ASP A 67 -2.57 4.99 -6.65
N LEU A 68 -2.38 3.67 -6.57
CA LEU A 68 -2.98 2.82 -5.54
C LEU A 68 -2.16 1.54 -5.34
N CYS A 69 -1.88 1.22 -4.07
CA CYS A 69 -1.20 -0.02 -3.70
C CYS A 69 -1.75 -0.58 -2.38
N GLY A 70 -2.38 -1.75 -2.41
CA GLY A 70 -3.02 -2.36 -1.24
C GLY A 70 -2.04 -2.83 -0.17
N HIS A 71 -1.09 -3.69 -0.54
CA HIS A 71 -0.18 -4.29 0.45
C HIS A 71 0.76 -3.26 1.09
N ALA A 72 1.23 -2.26 0.32
CA ALA A 72 2.08 -1.20 0.87
C ALA A 72 1.29 -0.23 1.76
N THR A 73 -0.01 -0.01 1.51
CA THR A 73 -0.91 0.71 2.42
C THR A 73 -1.07 -0.04 3.73
N LEU A 74 -1.35 -1.33 3.67
CA LEU A 74 -1.48 -2.20 4.85
C LEU A 74 -0.19 -2.19 5.68
N GLY A 75 0.97 -2.35 5.02
CA GLY A 75 2.27 -2.29 5.67
C GLY A 75 2.54 -0.92 6.32
N THR A 76 2.14 0.18 5.65
CA THR A 76 2.26 1.53 6.20
C THR A 76 1.37 1.70 7.43
N ALA A 77 0.11 1.26 7.38
CA ALA A 77 -0.80 1.31 8.50
C ALA A 77 -0.26 0.52 9.71
N TYR A 78 0.27 -0.68 9.47
CA TYR A 78 0.89 -1.50 10.51
C TYR A 78 2.05 -0.77 11.21
N VAL A 79 2.95 -0.15 10.43
CA VAL A 79 4.08 0.64 10.97
C VAL A 79 3.57 1.81 11.80
N LEU A 80 2.57 2.55 11.29
CA LEU A 80 2.02 3.70 11.99
C LEU A 80 1.34 3.31 13.30
N PHE A 81 0.45 2.32 13.30
CA PHE A 81 -0.20 1.83 14.53
C PHE A 81 0.81 1.31 15.56
N ARG A 82 1.88 0.69 15.13
CA ARG A 82 2.87 0.11 16.04
C ARG A 82 3.82 1.13 16.64
N PHE A 83 4.23 2.15 15.90
CA PHE A 83 5.33 3.02 16.30
C PHE A 83 4.97 4.50 16.46
N TYR A 84 3.90 4.98 15.82
CA TYR A 84 3.55 6.40 15.76
C TYR A 84 2.18 6.72 16.34
N GLU A 85 1.16 5.94 16.02
CA GLU A 85 -0.25 6.15 16.39
C GLU A 85 -0.78 4.98 17.23
N LYS A 86 -0.09 4.68 18.34
CA LYS A 86 -0.35 3.46 19.14
C LYS A 86 -1.74 3.39 19.75
N ASP A 87 -2.34 4.54 20.05
CA ASP A 87 -3.65 4.68 20.68
C ASP A 87 -4.78 4.84 19.66
N ALA A 88 -4.46 4.92 18.36
CA ALA A 88 -5.44 5.00 17.30
C ALA A 88 -5.94 3.61 16.89
N ASP A 89 -7.23 3.54 16.58
CA ASP A 89 -7.86 2.35 15.99
C ASP A 89 -8.16 2.54 14.50
N ARG A 90 -8.00 3.78 13.99
CA ARG A 90 -8.32 4.14 12.62
C ARG A 90 -7.32 5.14 12.07
N LEU A 91 -6.86 4.92 10.84
CA LEU A 91 -6.02 5.85 10.08
C LEU A 91 -6.73 6.27 8.80
N VAL A 92 -6.56 7.52 8.44
CA VAL A 92 -6.98 8.05 7.14
C VAL A 92 -5.75 8.46 6.36
N PHE A 93 -5.60 7.88 5.17
CA PHE A 93 -4.55 8.25 4.23
C PHE A 93 -5.13 9.11 3.13
N THR A 94 -4.46 10.20 2.77
CA THR A 94 -4.71 10.93 1.54
C THR A 94 -3.75 10.42 0.47
N ALA A 95 -4.25 10.03 -0.68
CA ALA A 95 -3.47 9.52 -1.80
C ALA A 95 -3.99 10.07 -3.14
N LEU A 96 -3.30 9.80 -4.24
CA LEU A 96 -3.74 10.20 -5.58
C LEU A 96 -5.10 9.63 -5.95
N SER A 97 -5.42 8.42 -5.49
CA SER A 97 -6.72 7.75 -5.68
C SER A 97 -7.84 8.26 -4.76
N GLY A 98 -7.57 9.21 -3.89
CA GLY A 98 -8.48 9.72 -2.87
C GLY A 98 -8.12 9.24 -1.46
N ASP A 99 -9.05 9.42 -0.52
CA ASP A 99 -8.84 9.00 0.87
C ASP A 99 -8.99 7.47 0.98
N LEU A 100 -8.05 6.86 1.69
CA LEU A 100 -8.08 5.44 2.05
C LEU A 100 -8.19 5.33 3.57
N ILE A 101 -8.96 4.35 4.04
CA ILE A 101 -9.18 4.15 5.46
C ILE A 101 -8.63 2.78 5.85
N VAL A 102 -7.89 2.73 6.96
CA VAL A 102 -7.46 1.48 7.57
C VAL A 102 -7.91 1.47 9.02
N THR A 103 -8.64 0.45 9.40
CA THR A 103 -9.15 0.24 10.76
C THR A 103 -8.52 -1.00 11.38
N LYS A 104 -8.30 -0.94 12.68
CA LYS A 104 -7.75 -2.03 13.47
C LYS A 104 -8.88 -2.91 13.97
N GLU A 105 -8.86 -4.19 13.60
CA GLU A 105 -9.83 -5.21 14.00
C GLU A 105 -9.13 -6.33 14.78
N GLY A 106 -8.90 -6.09 16.08
CA GLY A 106 -8.09 -6.99 16.91
C GLY A 106 -6.63 -7.03 16.44
N ASP A 107 -6.17 -8.18 15.99
CA ASP A 107 -4.83 -8.38 15.42
C ASP A 107 -4.79 -8.18 13.89
N LEU A 108 -5.94 -7.95 13.26
CA LEU A 108 -6.06 -7.72 11.83
C LEU A 108 -6.22 -6.23 11.53
N LEU A 109 -5.95 -5.87 10.27
CA LEU A 109 -6.20 -4.56 9.72
C LEU A 109 -7.19 -4.69 8.55
N GLU A 110 -8.27 -3.93 8.60
CA GLU A 110 -9.27 -3.81 7.54
C GLU A 110 -8.98 -2.55 6.73
N MET A 111 -9.00 -2.67 5.39
CA MET A 111 -8.81 -1.53 4.48
C MET A 111 -10.06 -1.30 3.65
N GLU A 112 -10.46 -0.04 3.54
CA GLU A 112 -11.50 0.41 2.61
C GLU A 112 -10.85 1.03 1.37
N PHE A 113 -11.23 0.52 0.19
CA PHE A 113 -10.77 1.02 -1.11
C PHE A 113 -11.91 1.63 -1.92
N PRO A 114 -11.61 2.59 -2.80
CA PRO A 114 -12.59 3.03 -3.80
C PRO A 114 -12.96 1.86 -4.71
N ALA A 115 -14.25 1.68 -4.95
CA ALA A 115 -14.73 0.73 -5.95
C ALA A 115 -14.64 1.35 -7.34
N TYR A 116 -14.18 0.56 -8.30
CA TYR A 116 -14.24 0.94 -9.71
C TYR A 116 -15.57 0.50 -10.33
N ASP A 117 -16.06 1.26 -11.30
CA ASP A 117 -17.19 0.85 -12.10
C ASP A 117 -16.83 -0.39 -12.93
N LEU A 118 -17.59 -1.46 -12.76
CA LEU A 118 -17.38 -2.68 -13.50
C LEU A 118 -18.17 -2.63 -14.81
N VAL A 119 -17.51 -2.90 -15.92
CA VAL A 119 -18.12 -3.03 -17.22
C VAL A 119 -18.14 -4.50 -17.61
N PRO A 120 -19.34 -5.09 -17.92
CA PRO A 120 -19.41 -6.46 -18.39
C PRO A 120 -18.58 -6.63 -19.68
N VAL A 121 -17.77 -7.68 -19.72
CA VAL A 121 -17.03 -8.06 -20.93
C VAL A 121 -17.44 -9.46 -21.36
N LYS A 122 -17.37 -9.71 -22.67
CA LYS A 122 -17.61 -11.06 -23.18
C LYS A 122 -16.43 -11.96 -22.80
N VAL A 123 -16.72 -13.09 -22.18
CA VAL A 123 -15.71 -14.12 -21.93
C VAL A 123 -15.16 -14.64 -23.25
N THR A 124 -13.84 -14.76 -23.35
CA THR A 124 -13.14 -15.29 -24.53
C THR A 124 -12.48 -16.63 -24.18
N ASP A 125 -12.27 -17.46 -25.18
CA ASP A 125 -11.57 -18.76 -25.03
C ASP A 125 -10.15 -18.56 -24.43
N GLU A 126 -9.50 -17.44 -24.75
CA GLU A 126 -8.19 -17.07 -24.20
C GLU A 126 -8.26 -16.80 -22.69
N MET A 127 -9.31 -16.11 -22.20
CA MET A 127 -9.53 -15.89 -20.78
C MET A 127 -9.75 -17.23 -20.04
N GLU A 128 -10.56 -18.12 -20.59
CA GLU A 128 -10.78 -19.46 -20.03
C GLU A 128 -9.48 -20.29 -19.99
N GLN A 129 -8.70 -20.22 -21.05
CA GLN A 129 -7.42 -20.93 -21.14
C GLN A 129 -6.40 -20.44 -20.10
N VAL A 130 -6.30 -19.12 -19.87
CA VAL A 130 -5.38 -18.54 -18.87
C VAL A 130 -5.79 -18.89 -17.45
N ILE A 131 -7.10 -18.87 -17.16
CA ILE A 131 -7.63 -19.19 -15.83
C ILE A 131 -7.68 -20.71 -15.58
N GLY A 132 -7.73 -21.51 -16.65
CA GLY A 132 -7.86 -22.96 -16.58
C GLY A 132 -9.25 -23.45 -16.16
N LEU A 133 -10.27 -22.61 -16.31
CA LEU A 133 -11.68 -22.86 -15.94
C LEU A 133 -12.59 -22.37 -17.05
N SER A 134 -13.70 -23.09 -17.28
CA SER A 134 -14.79 -22.58 -18.09
C SER A 134 -15.57 -21.52 -17.28
N LEU A 135 -15.71 -20.34 -17.85
CA LEU A 135 -16.44 -19.23 -17.26
C LEU A 135 -17.88 -19.22 -17.80
N ILE A 136 -18.84 -19.07 -16.89
CA ILE A 136 -20.27 -19.12 -17.20
C ILE A 136 -20.80 -17.70 -17.46
#